data_3d791ad8e151f359d67488ae4d67547b
#
_entry.id   3d791ad8e151f359d67488ae4d67547b
#
_cell.length_a   1.000
_cell.length_b   1.000
_cell.length_c   1.000
_cell.angle_alpha   90.00
_cell.angle_beta   90.00
_cell.angle_gamma   90.00
#
_symmetry.space_group_name_H-M   'P 1'
#
loop_
_entity.id
_entity.type
_entity.pdbx_description
1 polymer ?
#
loop_
_entity_poly.entity_id
_entity_poly.type
_entity_poly.pdbx_seq_one_letter_code
_entity_poly.pdbx_strand_id
1 'polypeptide(L)'
;MPAEPKGGIVIDFSVQPFTKRFMETWTQSIDLPAIIESHGSPVYILHRGQLRKNLDQFVRLVGDPCKVAYPVKTNPSLAILRELSRLGCSADCSSPHEVDLALSSGFPIQKIIYNSPAPDRNLMVQLLASGSTVVADSVSILDDLQQNAPSQGWCGRLLVRVNPEQPVEYLHRADWQDLVSHASSGSKFGIPSENLTEILAKCKLSVAGLHIHVGTQMDNTSAFVNALRLLHDLKDLIEGATSHRLGIVNIGGGLGIPFTNDQVFPAIEDYVLALNEHFRSDIDYIVEPGHSLVGNAVALLAQIRELKEIRGKRWAILDVGSDQLIKVTLLSWSHQIIDRKHRILPNQGPDAIGGPLCFAGDILLSSTSLEGQRAGDPLLIQHVGAYCFAVSNHFNGYQGPAHVTVTETGDIQDAYRQEDAFADHCILGFNCFSEILLDSPTSKIDLRHVERLSSQYLKDEAACDSYTFTDAKLIALRSLEFTVDAQSPLGAISIPFALRIASDAVIVAVLYLLGKESKDISVWGTRSYMASETIIRTASPLTLRVHISPEARLTGARHVSQMAHWEINGGKFRGAFRFTL
;
A
#
# COMPACT_ATOMS: atom_id res chain seq x y z
N MET A 1 53.32 -5.33 27.39
CA MET A 1 52.68 -4.15 26.83
C MET A 1 51.84 -4.59 25.62
N PRO A 2 50.53 -4.54 25.72
CA PRO A 2 49.66 -4.81 24.56
C PRO A 2 49.57 -3.56 23.70
N ALA A 3 49.61 -3.76 22.38
CA ALA A 3 49.58 -2.71 21.36
C ALA A 3 48.18 -2.02 21.34
N GLU A 4 48.22 -0.69 21.23
CA GLU A 4 47.03 0.14 21.01
C GLU A 4 46.35 -0.21 19.68
N PRO A 5 45.03 -0.21 19.60
CA PRO A 5 44.30 -0.37 18.34
C PRO A 5 44.43 0.94 17.53
N LYS A 6 44.93 0.82 16.33
CA LYS A 6 45.05 1.92 15.37
C LYS A 6 43.67 2.29 14.80
N GLY A 7 43.35 3.58 14.90
CA GLY A 7 42.55 4.32 13.92
C GLY A 7 41.07 3.94 13.84
N GLY A 8 40.28 4.32 14.82
CA GLY A 8 38.86 4.53 14.62
C GLY A 8 38.66 5.73 13.67
N ILE A 9 37.98 5.52 12.57
CA ILE A 9 37.50 6.60 11.70
C ILE A 9 36.51 7.41 12.54
N VAL A 10 36.96 8.57 13.00
CA VAL A 10 36.05 9.58 13.55
C VAL A 10 35.29 10.13 12.37
N ILE A 11 34.07 9.65 12.18
CA ILE A 11 33.13 10.27 11.22
C ILE A 11 32.75 11.61 11.85
N ASP A 12 33.15 12.68 11.20
CA ASP A 12 32.78 14.03 11.57
C ASP A 12 31.25 14.21 11.34
N PHE A 13 30.48 14.12 12.41
CA PHE A 13 29.02 14.34 12.44
C PHE A 13 28.66 15.84 12.32
N SER A 14 29.38 16.63 11.58
CA SER A 14 28.99 18.00 11.26
C SER A 14 27.82 18.10 10.28
N VAL A 15 27.31 16.99 9.73
CA VAL A 15 26.05 16.93 9.00
C VAL A 15 24.90 17.16 9.97
N GLN A 16 24.13 18.22 9.78
CA GLN A 16 23.01 18.55 10.67
C GLN A 16 22.02 17.37 10.74
N PRO A 17 21.69 16.89 11.95
CA PRO A 17 20.81 15.73 12.10
C PRO A 17 19.43 15.99 11.47
N PHE A 18 18.82 14.92 10.97
CA PHE A 18 17.52 14.87 10.32
C PHE A 18 16.45 15.76 11.00
N THR A 19 16.45 15.82 12.33
CA THR A 19 15.58 16.64 13.16
C THR A 19 15.60 18.13 12.85
N LYS A 20 16.76 18.73 12.59
CA LYS A 20 16.84 20.17 12.31
C LYS A 20 16.40 20.57 10.91
N ARG A 21 16.50 19.64 9.93
CA ARG A 21 16.10 19.88 8.53
C ARG A 21 14.62 19.63 8.27
N PHE A 22 13.95 18.78 9.08
CA PHE A 22 12.58 18.31 8.83
C PHE A 22 11.48 19.12 9.50
N MET A 23 11.79 19.82 10.56
CA MET A 23 10.81 20.72 11.20
C MET A 23 10.52 21.97 10.38
N GLU A 24 11.19 22.08 9.24
CA GLU A 24 11.03 23.24 8.39
C GLU A 24 9.88 23.05 7.40
N THR A 25 8.89 23.78 7.60
CA THR A 25 8.34 24.76 6.70
C THR A 25 7.02 24.43 6.03
N TRP A 26 6.76 23.25 5.45
CA TRP A 26 5.52 23.11 4.70
C TRP A 26 4.27 23.22 5.57
N THR A 27 4.33 22.78 6.82
CA THR A 27 3.22 22.93 7.77
C THR A 27 2.96 24.40 8.15
N GLN A 28 3.95 25.29 7.99
CA GLN A 28 3.82 26.72 8.26
C GLN A 28 3.12 27.49 7.12
N SER A 29 3.10 26.93 5.92
CA SER A 29 2.42 27.53 4.76
C SER A 29 0.92 27.21 4.70
N ILE A 30 0.40 26.37 5.61
CA ILE A 30 -0.98 25.87 5.56
C ILE A 30 -1.87 26.70 6.48
N ASP A 31 -3.00 27.16 5.95
CA ASP A 31 -4.07 27.78 6.73
C ASP A 31 -4.95 26.69 7.37
N LEU A 32 -4.61 26.32 8.61
CA LEU A 32 -5.32 25.27 9.34
C LEU A 32 -6.81 25.54 9.55
N PRO A 33 -7.24 26.77 9.93
CA PRO A 33 -8.65 27.13 10.02
C PRO A 33 -9.39 26.98 8.69
N ALA A 34 -8.82 27.41 7.58
CA ALA A 34 -9.45 27.34 6.27
C ALA A 34 -9.68 25.89 5.81
N ILE A 35 -8.75 24.98 6.13
CA ILE A 35 -8.93 23.55 5.85
C ILE A 35 -10.09 22.97 6.66
N ILE A 36 -10.18 23.28 7.95
CA ILE A 36 -11.30 22.82 8.79
C ILE A 36 -12.63 23.35 8.29
N GLU A 37 -12.68 24.62 7.92
CA GLU A 37 -13.91 25.25 7.39
C GLU A 37 -14.38 24.56 6.10
N SER A 38 -13.44 24.21 5.21
CA SER A 38 -13.75 23.64 3.89
C SER A 38 -14.01 22.14 3.92
N HIS A 39 -13.29 21.39 4.76
CA HIS A 39 -13.25 19.92 4.71
C HIS A 39 -13.65 19.23 6.03
N GLY A 40 -13.91 20.02 7.08
CA GLY A 40 -14.20 19.52 8.43
C GLY A 40 -12.93 19.09 9.18
N SER A 41 -13.11 18.34 10.28
CA SER A 41 -12.06 17.77 11.12
C SER A 41 -12.54 16.41 11.64
N PRO A 42 -11.65 15.40 11.77
CA PRO A 42 -10.20 15.42 11.48
C PRO A 42 -9.87 15.29 9.99
N VAL A 43 -8.63 15.69 9.58
CA VAL A 43 -8.19 15.70 8.18
C VAL A 43 -6.73 15.27 8.05
N TYR A 44 -6.44 14.24 7.22
CA TYR A 44 -5.08 13.96 6.77
C TYR A 44 -4.67 14.92 5.66
N ILE A 45 -3.52 15.56 5.79
CA ILE A 45 -2.98 16.51 4.82
C ILE A 45 -1.70 15.93 4.22
N LEU A 46 -1.72 15.61 2.92
CA LEU A 46 -0.55 15.18 2.16
C LEU A 46 0.10 16.37 1.46
N HIS A 47 1.38 16.61 1.72
CA HIS A 47 2.17 17.62 1.03
C HIS A 47 2.99 17.00 -0.10
N ARG A 48 2.58 17.23 -1.36
CA ARG A 48 3.21 16.60 -2.55
C ARG A 48 4.68 16.96 -2.72
N GLY A 49 5.03 18.22 -2.48
CA GLY A 49 6.42 18.69 -2.60
C GLY A 49 7.37 17.98 -1.65
N GLN A 50 6.92 17.72 -0.39
CA GLN A 50 7.74 16.97 0.57
C GLN A 50 7.90 15.50 0.15
N LEU A 51 6.82 14.87 -0.32
CA LEU A 51 6.87 13.50 -0.84
C LEU A 51 7.88 13.37 -2.00
N ARG A 52 7.83 14.30 -2.97
CA ARG A 52 8.78 14.33 -4.10
C ARG A 52 10.22 14.55 -3.64
N LYS A 53 10.43 15.51 -2.74
CA LYS A 53 11.76 15.79 -2.19
C LYS A 53 12.39 14.55 -1.53
N ASN A 54 11.59 13.78 -0.79
CA ASN A 54 12.05 12.53 -0.20
C ASN A 54 12.37 11.49 -1.28
N LEU A 55 11.48 11.32 -2.26
CA LEU A 55 11.68 10.37 -3.35
C LEU A 55 12.94 10.67 -4.16
N ASP A 56 13.18 11.93 -4.51
CA ASP A 56 14.34 12.36 -5.31
C ASP A 56 15.67 11.95 -4.66
N GLN A 57 15.73 11.89 -3.34
CA GLN A 57 16.92 11.44 -2.63
C GLN A 57 17.17 9.94 -2.82
N PHE A 58 16.12 9.10 -2.73
CA PHE A 58 16.22 7.67 -3.01
C PHE A 58 16.52 7.39 -4.47
N VAL A 59 15.94 8.17 -5.38
CA VAL A 59 16.24 8.05 -6.82
C VAL A 59 17.70 8.34 -7.12
N ARG A 60 18.34 9.28 -6.41
CA ARG A 60 19.81 9.52 -6.54
C ARG A 60 20.63 8.30 -6.15
N LEU A 61 20.16 7.46 -5.21
CA LEU A 61 20.86 6.23 -4.83
C LEU A 61 20.75 5.15 -5.90
N VAL A 62 19.54 4.89 -6.40
CA VAL A 62 19.26 3.74 -7.28
C VAL A 62 19.19 4.10 -8.76
N GLY A 63 19.25 5.37 -9.12
CA GLY A 63 19.34 5.90 -10.48
C GLY A 63 18.03 5.94 -11.27
N ASP A 64 16.97 5.26 -10.80
CA ASP A 64 15.67 5.16 -11.49
C ASP A 64 14.53 5.10 -10.47
N PRO A 65 13.44 5.90 -10.63
CA PRO A 65 12.27 5.81 -9.76
C PRO A 65 11.65 4.40 -9.68
N CYS A 66 11.71 3.60 -10.75
CA CYS A 66 11.17 2.24 -10.75
C CYS A 66 11.91 1.28 -9.80
N LYS A 67 13.11 1.64 -9.35
CA LYS A 67 13.89 0.90 -8.35
C LYS A 67 13.56 1.33 -6.92
N VAL A 68 12.70 2.34 -6.74
CA VAL A 68 12.09 2.70 -5.45
C VAL A 68 10.72 2.04 -5.39
N ALA A 69 10.61 0.96 -4.64
CA ALA A 69 9.37 0.20 -4.48
C ALA A 69 8.66 0.64 -3.18
N TYR A 70 7.55 1.32 -3.31
CA TYR A 70 6.81 1.81 -2.16
C TYR A 70 6.03 0.70 -1.46
N PRO A 71 6.26 0.44 -0.16
CA PRO A 71 5.49 -0.54 0.59
C PRO A 71 4.06 -0.02 0.85
N VAL A 72 3.08 -0.57 0.15
CA VAL A 72 1.66 -0.13 0.22
C VAL A 72 1.13 -0.15 1.65
N LYS A 73 1.55 -1.16 2.44
CA LYS A 73 1.24 -1.29 3.88
C LYS A 73 1.63 -0.07 4.74
N THR A 74 2.53 0.76 4.26
CA THR A 74 2.97 1.96 5.01
C THR A 74 1.85 2.99 5.10
N ASN A 75 1.21 3.28 3.96
CA ASN A 75 0.03 4.13 3.87
C ASN A 75 -0.70 3.87 2.56
N PRO A 76 -1.82 3.14 2.57
CA PRO A 76 -2.58 2.77 1.38
C PRO A 76 -3.49 3.89 0.84
N SER A 77 -3.23 5.14 1.20
CA SER A 77 -3.98 6.30 0.70
C SER A 77 -3.84 6.43 -0.81
N LEU A 78 -4.97 6.54 -1.51
CA LEU A 78 -5.00 6.68 -2.98
C LEU A 78 -4.22 7.91 -3.47
N ALA A 79 -4.22 9.01 -2.71
CA ALA A 79 -3.45 10.20 -3.05
C ALA A 79 -1.94 9.92 -3.11
N ILE A 80 -1.41 9.17 -2.14
CA ILE A 80 0.00 8.76 -2.11
C ILE A 80 0.30 7.79 -3.24
N LEU A 81 -0.52 6.75 -3.40
CA LEU A 81 -0.30 5.71 -4.40
C LEU A 81 -0.32 6.27 -5.83
N ARG A 82 -1.31 7.12 -6.15
CA ARG A 82 -1.40 7.78 -7.46
C ARG A 82 -0.21 8.69 -7.73
N GLU A 83 0.22 9.47 -6.73
CA GLU A 83 1.38 10.34 -6.91
C GLU A 83 2.67 9.55 -7.14
N LEU A 84 2.92 8.47 -6.37
CA LEU A 84 4.10 7.62 -6.54
C LEU A 84 4.07 6.84 -7.86
N SER A 85 2.91 6.35 -8.27
CA SER A 85 2.73 5.73 -9.59
C SER A 85 3.06 6.72 -10.72
N ARG A 86 2.52 7.95 -10.65
CA ARG A 86 2.79 9.03 -11.62
C ARG A 86 4.27 9.42 -11.66
N LEU A 87 4.98 9.35 -10.53
CA LEU A 87 6.41 9.62 -10.43
C LEU A 87 7.28 8.43 -10.88
N GLY A 88 6.67 7.31 -11.28
CA GLY A 88 7.36 6.17 -11.88
C GLY A 88 7.85 5.11 -10.90
N CYS A 89 7.49 5.18 -9.63
CA CYS A 89 7.86 4.18 -8.62
C CYS A 89 7.27 2.80 -8.91
N SER A 90 7.82 1.78 -8.25
CA SER A 90 7.22 0.45 -8.10
C SER A 90 6.41 0.38 -6.80
N ALA A 91 5.57 -0.64 -6.64
CA ALA A 91 4.82 -0.90 -5.42
C ALA A 91 5.22 -2.25 -4.80
N ASP A 92 5.61 -2.26 -3.50
CA ASP A 92 5.76 -3.48 -2.71
C ASP A 92 4.43 -3.79 -2.03
N CYS A 93 3.83 -4.93 -2.39
CA CYS A 93 2.52 -5.38 -1.96
C CYS A 93 2.63 -6.66 -1.15
N SER A 94 1.96 -6.72 0.01
CA SER A 94 2.01 -7.87 0.92
C SER A 94 0.69 -8.68 0.94
N SER A 95 -0.32 -8.24 0.21
CA SER A 95 -1.62 -8.92 0.11
C SER A 95 -2.23 -8.75 -1.27
N PRO A 96 -3.18 -9.62 -1.67
CA PRO A 96 -3.94 -9.42 -2.89
C PRO A 96 -4.64 -8.06 -2.97
N HIS A 97 -5.18 -7.57 -1.85
CA HIS A 97 -5.83 -6.26 -1.79
C HIS A 97 -4.85 -5.10 -2.07
N GLU A 98 -3.62 -5.18 -1.57
CA GLU A 98 -2.60 -4.16 -1.87
C GLU A 98 -2.18 -4.18 -3.35
N VAL A 99 -2.16 -5.36 -3.98
CA VAL A 99 -1.94 -5.47 -5.43
C VAL A 99 -3.05 -4.75 -6.20
N ASP A 100 -4.32 -4.98 -5.85
CA ASP A 100 -5.45 -4.29 -6.48
C ASP A 100 -5.38 -2.78 -6.26
N LEU A 101 -5.07 -2.34 -5.04
CA LEU A 101 -4.91 -0.91 -4.73
C LEU A 101 -3.81 -0.28 -5.59
N ALA A 102 -2.67 -0.94 -5.72
CA ALA A 102 -1.57 -0.44 -6.54
C ALA A 102 -1.97 -0.36 -8.02
N LEU A 103 -2.55 -1.44 -8.57
CA LEU A 103 -3.01 -1.47 -9.96
C LEU A 103 -4.07 -0.39 -10.24
N SER A 104 -5.07 -0.24 -9.36
CA SER A 104 -6.11 0.78 -9.49
C SER A 104 -5.61 2.21 -9.24
N SER A 105 -4.45 2.36 -8.65
CA SER A 105 -3.76 3.64 -8.52
C SER A 105 -2.83 3.97 -9.69
N GLY A 106 -2.79 3.11 -10.73
CA GLY A 106 -2.05 3.33 -11.98
C GLY A 106 -0.65 2.73 -12.01
N PHE A 107 -0.24 1.90 -11.03
CA PHE A 107 1.01 1.17 -11.15
C PHE A 107 0.90 0.09 -12.23
N PRO A 108 1.79 0.06 -13.24
CA PRO A 108 1.85 -1.03 -14.19
C PRO A 108 2.13 -2.37 -13.49
N ILE A 109 1.55 -3.46 -13.98
CA ILE A 109 1.71 -4.78 -13.36
C ILE A 109 3.18 -5.21 -13.26
N GLN A 110 4.03 -4.80 -14.21
CA GLN A 110 5.46 -5.09 -14.21
C GLN A 110 6.23 -4.35 -13.10
N LYS A 111 5.61 -3.32 -12.50
CA LYS A 111 6.15 -2.55 -11.37
C LYS A 111 5.61 -3.02 -10.01
N ILE A 112 4.87 -4.11 -9.97
CA ILE A 112 4.44 -4.76 -8.73
C ILE A 112 5.53 -5.68 -8.23
N ILE A 113 5.89 -5.54 -6.96
CA ILE A 113 6.66 -6.51 -6.18
C ILE A 113 5.69 -7.13 -5.18
N TYR A 114 5.54 -8.46 -5.21
CA TYR A 114 4.67 -9.16 -4.27
C TYR A 114 5.50 -9.93 -3.25
N ASN A 115 5.45 -9.47 -2.00
CA ASN A 115 6.27 -9.97 -0.90
C ASN A 115 5.40 -10.18 0.34
N SER A 116 5.07 -11.44 0.64
CA SER A 116 4.18 -11.79 1.75
C SER A 116 4.69 -13.02 2.50
N PRO A 117 4.61 -13.04 3.84
CA PRO A 117 4.91 -14.24 4.63
C PRO A 117 3.81 -15.32 4.53
N ALA A 118 2.63 -14.95 4.03
CA ALA A 118 1.49 -15.86 3.81
C ALA A 118 0.82 -15.54 2.46
N PRO A 119 1.52 -15.76 1.33
CA PRO A 119 1.05 -15.32 0.03
C PRO A 119 -0.08 -16.18 -0.52
N ASP A 120 -0.93 -15.57 -1.35
CA ASP A 120 -1.78 -16.29 -2.29
C ASP A 120 -0.90 -16.89 -3.39
N ARG A 121 -0.81 -18.22 -3.43
CA ARG A 121 0.05 -18.97 -4.37
C ARG A 121 -0.38 -18.79 -5.82
N ASN A 122 -1.67 -18.77 -6.08
CA ASN A 122 -2.21 -18.57 -7.43
C ASN A 122 -1.87 -17.15 -7.94
N LEU A 123 -2.00 -16.15 -7.07
CA LEU A 123 -1.60 -14.78 -7.41
C LEU A 123 -0.11 -14.68 -7.71
N MET A 124 0.77 -15.38 -6.95
CA MET A 124 2.22 -15.39 -7.24
C MET A 124 2.51 -15.91 -8.65
N VAL A 125 1.88 -17.02 -9.04
CA VAL A 125 2.02 -17.61 -10.39
C VAL A 125 1.55 -16.63 -11.45
N GLN A 126 0.39 -16.00 -11.23
CA GLN A 126 -0.19 -15.04 -12.16
C GLN A 126 0.69 -13.79 -12.32
N LEU A 127 1.22 -13.26 -11.20
CA LEU A 127 2.12 -12.09 -11.22
C LEU A 127 3.42 -12.39 -11.95
N LEU A 128 4.03 -13.55 -11.70
CA LEU A 128 5.22 -14.00 -12.44
C LEU A 128 4.95 -14.15 -13.94
N ALA A 129 3.79 -14.70 -14.30
CA ALA A 129 3.38 -14.81 -15.71
C ALA A 129 3.17 -13.44 -16.37
N SER A 130 2.79 -12.43 -15.59
CA SER A 130 2.52 -11.06 -16.06
C SER A 130 3.74 -10.12 -16.02
N GLY A 131 4.91 -10.63 -15.68
CA GLY A 131 6.16 -9.84 -15.66
C GLY A 131 6.44 -9.11 -14.35
N SER A 132 5.65 -9.32 -13.30
CA SER A 132 5.88 -8.75 -11.97
C SER A 132 7.10 -9.38 -11.28
N THR A 133 7.54 -8.77 -10.19
CA THR A 133 8.52 -9.35 -9.27
C THR A 133 7.79 -10.05 -8.12
N VAL A 134 8.23 -11.25 -7.78
CA VAL A 134 7.71 -12.02 -6.63
C VAL A 134 8.87 -12.37 -5.71
N VAL A 135 8.66 -12.25 -4.40
CA VAL A 135 9.65 -12.60 -3.38
C VAL A 135 9.22 -13.88 -2.65
N ALA A 136 10.03 -14.91 -2.74
CA ALA A 136 9.83 -16.15 -1.99
C ALA A 136 10.37 -15.98 -0.56
N ASP A 137 9.47 -16.00 0.43
CA ASP A 137 9.79 -15.82 1.85
C ASP A 137 10.16 -17.16 2.55
N SER A 138 9.95 -18.29 1.89
CA SER A 138 10.23 -19.64 2.44
C SER A 138 10.54 -20.67 1.37
N VAL A 139 11.12 -21.80 1.80
CA VAL A 139 11.41 -22.95 0.93
C VAL A 139 10.12 -23.53 0.34
N SER A 140 9.05 -23.65 1.13
CA SER A 140 7.77 -24.17 0.63
C SER A 140 7.19 -23.32 -0.50
N ILE A 141 7.46 -22.00 -0.52
CA ILE A 141 7.07 -21.13 -1.63
C ILE A 141 7.86 -21.50 -2.90
N LEU A 142 9.17 -21.72 -2.77
CA LEU A 142 10.00 -22.14 -3.91
C LEU A 142 9.54 -23.49 -4.48
N ASP A 143 9.23 -24.44 -3.60
CA ASP A 143 8.74 -25.77 -4.00
C ASP A 143 7.40 -25.69 -4.75
N ASP A 144 6.45 -24.90 -4.23
CA ASP A 144 5.14 -24.69 -4.87
C ASP A 144 5.29 -24.01 -6.24
N LEU A 145 6.12 -22.96 -6.32
CA LEU A 145 6.39 -22.28 -7.59
C LEU A 145 7.07 -23.23 -8.59
N GLN A 146 7.98 -24.08 -8.13
CA GLN A 146 8.67 -25.05 -9.00
C GLN A 146 7.70 -26.09 -9.59
N GLN A 147 6.70 -26.53 -8.82
CA GLN A 147 5.68 -27.47 -9.29
C GLN A 147 4.76 -26.83 -10.35
N ASN A 148 4.57 -25.51 -10.30
CA ASN A 148 3.66 -24.76 -11.18
C ASN A 148 4.40 -23.97 -12.28
N ALA A 149 5.73 -24.11 -12.39
CA ALA A 149 6.51 -23.38 -13.38
C ALA A 149 6.24 -23.89 -14.80
N PRO A 150 5.98 -22.99 -15.77
CA PRO A 150 5.87 -23.36 -17.17
C PRO A 150 7.23 -23.81 -17.72
N SER A 151 7.22 -24.66 -18.74
CA SER A 151 8.44 -25.23 -19.33
C SER A 151 9.41 -24.17 -19.89
N GLN A 152 8.89 -23.02 -20.35
CA GLN A 152 9.67 -21.88 -20.84
C GLN A 152 10.12 -20.89 -19.76
N GLY A 153 9.79 -21.14 -18.49
CA GLY A 153 10.02 -20.22 -17.38
C GLY A 153 9.01 -19.08 -17.30
N TRP A 154 9.22 -18.17 -16.37
CA TRP A 154 8.37 -17.01 -16.10
C TRP A 154 8.85 -15.77 -16.86
N CYS A 155 7.95 -14.86 -17.23
CA CYS A 155 8.28 -13.52 -17.73
C CYS A 155 8.75 -12.58 -16.60
N GLY A 156 8.23 -12.79 -15.39
CA GLY A 156 8.53 -12.03 -14.19
C GLY A 156 9.84 -12.46 -13.51
N ARG A 157 10.16 -11.79 -12.43
CA ARG A 157 11.41 -11.99 -11.67
C ARG A 157 11.12 -12.62 -10.32
N LEU A 158 11.83 -13.68 -10.00
CA LEU A 158 11.77 -14.32 -8.69
C LEU A 158 12.97 -13.88 -7.85
N LEU A 159 12.71 -13.29 -6.69
CA LEU A 159 13.69 -13.01 -5.65
C LEU A 159 13.47 -13.95 -4.47
N VAL A 160 14.51 -14.14 -3.67
CA VAL A 160 14.43 -14.92 -2.43
C VAL A 160 14.73 -14.01 -1.25
N ARG A 161 13.85 -14.03 -0.24
CA ARG A 161 14.05 -13.28 0.99
C ARG A 161 15.00 -14.01 1.93
N VAL A 162 16.04 -13.29 2.34
CA VAL A 162 17.09 -13.76 3.24
C VAL A 162 16.75 -13.35 4.67
N ASN A 163 16.82 -14.30 5.62
CA ASN A 163 16.92 -13.99 7.04
C ASN A 163 18.41 -14.02 7.42
N PRO A 164 19.01 -12.87 7.78
CA PRO A 164 20.45 -12.79 8.04
C PRO A 164 20.87 -13.31 9.40
N GLU A 165 19.91 -13.61 10.31
CA GLU A 165 20.17 -13.96 11.71
C GLU A 165 21.08 -12.96 12.46
N GLN A 166 21.05 -11.70 12.01
CA GLN A 166 21.85 -10.63 12.62
C GLN A 166 20.99 -9.80 13.56
N PRO A 167 21.42 -9.59 14.82
CA PRO A 167 20.76 -8.65 15.69
C PRO A 167 20.92 -7.24 15.12
N VAL A 168 19.81 -6.52 15.05
CA VAL A 168 19.79 -5.11 14.67
C VAL A 168 19.81 -4.29 15.94
N GLU A 169 20.83 -3.47 16.11
CA GLU A 169 20.93 -2.58 17.27
C GLU A 169 20.25 -1.24 16.97
N TYR A 170 19.37 -0.82 17.87
CA TYR A 170 18.79 0.52 17.92
C TYR A 170 19.57 1.37 18.93
N LEU A 171 20.02 2.54 18.51
CA LEU A 171 20.87 3.41 19.35
C LEU A 171 20.09 4.07 20.47
N HIS A 172 18.82 4.40 20.24
CA HIS A 172 18.01 5.19 21.15
C HIS A 172 16.85 4.43 21.80
N ARG A 173 16.46 3.26 21.26
CA ARG A 173 15.30 2.50 21.71
C ARG A 173 15.55 0.99 21.66
N ALA A 174 16.44 0.52 22.54
CA ALA A 174 16.76 -0.91 22.66
C ALA A 174 15.52 -1.78 22.97
N ASP A 175 14.48 -1.21 23.62
CA ASP A 175 13.19 -1.84 23.90
C ASP A 175 12.35 -2.12 22.63
N TRP A 176 12.68 -1.52 21.49
CA TRP A 176 11.99 -1.77 20.22
C TRP A 176 12.52 -2.98 19.45
N GLN A 177 13.72 -3.46 19.76
CA GLN A 177 14.42 -4.48 19.00
C GLN A 177 13.56 -5.72 18.71
N ASP A 178 12.88 -6.24 19.71
CA ASP A 178 12.05 -7.44 19.56
C ASP A 178 10.73 -7.20 18.81
N LEU A 179 10.26 -5.96 18.79
CA LEU A 179 8.97 -5.60 18.16
C LEU A 179 9.11 -5.25 16.69
N VAL A 180 10.25 -4.65 16.29
CA VAL A 180 10.40 -4.02 14.98
C VAL A 180 11.57 -4.57 14.15
N SER A 181 12.41 -5.44 14.72
CA SER A 181 13.46 -6.15 13.98
C SER A 181 12.87 -7.29 13.14
N HIS A 182 13.30 -7.37 11.88
CA HIS A 182 12.92 -8.45 10.96
C HIS A 182 14.09 -9.40 10.65
N ALA A 183 15.25 -9.15 11.24
CA ALA A 183 16.51 -9.80 10.95
C ALA A 183 17.03 -10.70 12.08
N SER A 184 16.30 -10.81 13.19
CA SER A 184 16.67 -11.66 14.32
C SER A 184 16.40 -13.14 14.08
N SER A 185 17.06 -14.03 14.81
CA SER A 185 16.85 -15.49 14.76
C SER A 185 15.41 -15.91 15.09
N GLY A 186 14.70 -15.13 15.91
CA GLY A 186 13.28 -15.32 16.22
C GLY A 186 12.30 -14.76 15.19
N SER A 187 12.79 -14.14 14.11
CA SER A 187 11.95 -13.57 13.07
C SER A 187 11.27 -14.64 12.23
N LYS A 188 9.98 -14.45 11.92
CA LYS A 188 9.20 -15.35 11.06
C LYS A 188 9.47 -15.17 9.57
N PHE A 189 10.37 -14.27 9.17
CA PHE A 189 10.57 -13.86 7.78
C PHE A 189 11.84 -14.44 7.19
N GLY A 190 11.74 -14.85 5.92
CA GLY A 190 12.87 -15.20 5.07
C GLY A 190 13.46 -16.59 5.32
N ILE A 191 14.35 -16.98 4.42
CA ILE A 191 15.12 -18.23 4.48
C ILE A 191 16.45 -17.92 5.20
N PRO A 192 16.85 -18.74 6.19
CA PRO A 192 18.15 -18.56 6.87
C PRO A 192 19.32 -18.50 5.88
N SER A 193 20.19 -17.51 6.06
CA SER A 193 21.31 -17.23 5.15
C SER A 193 22.26 -18.42 4.99
N GLU A 194 22.52 -19.15 6.07
CA GLU A 194 23.42 -20.32 6.11
C GLU A 194 22.94 -21.51 5.27
N ASN A 195 21.63 -21.62 5.03
CA ASN A 195 21.03 -22.72 4.26
C ASN A 195 20.80 -22.37 2.79
N LEU A 196 20.92 -21.08 2.43
CA LEU A 196 20.43 -20.56 1.16
C LEU A 196 21.18 -21.15 -0.05
N THR A 197 22.50 -21.31 0.03
CA THR A 197 23.30 -21.87 -1.04
C THR A 197 22.92 -23.32 -1.36
N GLU A 198 22.70 -24.14 -0.33
CA GLU A 198 22.27 -25.53 -0.52
C GLU A 198 20.86 -25.63 -1.10
N ILE A 199 19.94 -24.77 -0.63
CA ILE A 199 18.56 -24.70 -1.12
C ILE A 199 18.54 -24.30 -2.59
N LEU A 200 19.27 -23.26 -2.97
CA LEU A 200 19.31 -22.77 -4.34
C LEU A 200 20.06 -23.73 -5.28
N ALA A 201 21.02 -24.49 -4.80
CA ALA A 201 21.65 -25.55 -5.59
C ALA A 201 20.67 -26.65 -6.04
N LYS A 202 19.57 -26.85 -5.29
CA LYS A 202 18.50 -27.80 -5.61
C LYS A 202 17.33 -27.16 -6.37
N CYS A 203 17.25 -25.84 -6.39
CA CYS A 203 16.19 -25.09 -7.03
C CYS A 203 16.39 -25.04 -8.55
N LYS A 204 15.37 -25.44 -9.32
CA LYS A 204 15.38 -25.40 -10.79
C LYS A 204 14.79 -24.13 -11.38
N LEU A 205 14.19 -23.27 -10.54
CA LEU A 205 13.67 -21.99 -10.97
C LEU A 205 14.81 -21.02 -11.27
N SER A 206 14.60 -20.13 -12.23
CA SER A 206 15.50 -18.99 -12.43
C SER A 206 15.28 -17.97 -11.32
N VAL A 207 16.19 -17.90 -10.35
CA VAL A 207 16.20 -16.88 -9.30
C VAL A 207 16.99 -15.68 -9.81
N ALA A 208 16.35 -14.51 -9.85
CA ALA A 208 16.92 -13.27 -10.39
C ALA A 208 17.73 -12.48 -9.35
N GLY A 209 17.49 -12.72 -8.05
CA GLY A 209 18.18 -11.95 -7.02
C GLY A 209 17.75 -12.27 -5.59
N LEU A 210 18.28 -11.50 -4.67
CA LEU A 210 18.05 -11.61 -3.23
C LEU A 210 17.30 -10.39 -2.70
N HIS A 211 16.51 -10.61 -1.64
CA HIS A 211 15.80 -9.58 -0.90
C HIS A 211 16.12 -9.69 0.58
N ILE A 212 16.26 -8.56 1.25
CA ILE A 212 16.38 -8.47 2.72
C ILE A 212 15.54 -7.31 3.24
N HIS A 213 15.01 -7.43 4.44
CA HIS A 213 14.41 -6.32 5.17
C HIS A 213 14.81 -6.42 6.63
N VAL A 214 15.65 -5.48 7.09
CA VAL A 214 16.30 -5.56 8.40
C VAL A 214 15.37 -5.20 9.57
N GLY A 215 14.43 -4.29 9.36
CA GLY A 215 13.52 -3.83 10.40
C GLY A 215 12.83 -2.52 10.04
N THR A 216 12.24 -1.85 11.03
CA THR A 216 11.58 -0.55 10.85
C THR A 216 12.08 0.46 11.88
N GLN A 217 11.93 1.77 11.60
CA GLN A 217 12.39 2.86 12.48
C GLN A 217 13.87 2.74 12.89
N MET A 218 14.72 2.33 11.95
CA MET A 218 16.16 2.26 12.17
C MET A 218 16.74 3.64 12.37
N ASP A 219 17.47 3.82 13.46
CA ASP A 219 18.11 5.08 13.88
C ASP A 219 19.61 5.15 13.59
N ASN A 220 20.09 4.21 12.76
CA ASN A 220 21.47 4.18 12.25
C ASN A 220 21.53 3.53 10.87
N THR A 221 22.64 3.74 10.17
CA THR A 221 22.85 3.20 8.81
C THR A 221 23.63 1.89 8.78
N SER A 222 24.28 1.50 9.86
CA SER A 222 25.18 0.34 9.92
C SER A 222 24.48 -0.97 9.61
N ALA A 223 23.21 -1.13 10.07
CA ALA A 223 22.42 -2.32 9.81
C ALA A 223 22.20 -2.55 8.30
N PHE A 224 21.95 -1.48 7.54
CA PHE A 224 21.77 -1.56 6.08
C PHE A 224 23.07 -1.89 5.37
N VAL A 225 24.20 -1.30 5.79
CA VAL A 225 25.52 -1.59 5.22
C VAL A 225 25.91 -3.05 5.47
N ASN A 226 25.68 -3.56 6.68
CA ASN A 226 25.97 -4.95 7.02
C ASN A 226 25.09 -5.91 6.23
N ALA A 227 23.79 -5.61 6.09
CA ALA A 227 22.86 -6.39 5.28
C ALA A 227 23.28 -6.41 3.79
N LEU A 228 23.70 -5.27 3.25
CA LEU A 228 24.17 -5.17 1.87
C LEU A 228 25.44 -6.01 1.64
N ARG A 229 26.42 -5.95 2.55
CA ARG A 229 27.62 -6.78 2.48
C ARG A 229 27.29 -8.27 2.51
N LEU A 230 26.41 -8.69 3.43
CA LEU A 230 25.93 -10.07 3.48
C LEU A 230 25.30 -10.51 2.16
N LEU A 231 24.46 -9.68 1.55
CA LEU A 231 23.83 -10.02 0.26
C LEU A 231 24.87 -10.15 -0.86
N HIS A 232 25.92 -9.33 -0.86
CA HIS A 232 27.03 -9.46 -1.81
C HIS A 232 27.79 -10.79 -1.63
N ASP A 233 28.14 -11.12 -0.38
CA ASP A 233 28.85 -12.35 -0.07
C ASP A 233 28.01 -13.58 -0.45
N LEU A 234 26.71 -13.58 -0.13
CA LEU A 234 25.76 -14.65 -0.52
C LEU A 234 25.62 -14.75 -2.03
N LYS A 235 25.49 -13.62 -2.74
CA LYS A 235 25.45 -13.62 -4.21
C LYS A 235 26.67 -14.29 -4.79
N ASP A 236 27.86 -13.88 -4.39
CA ASP A 236 29.12 -14.42 -4.92
C ASP A 236 29.28 -15.92 -4.60
N LEU A 237 28.88 -16.34 -3.38
CA LEU A 237 28.88 -17.75 -2.96
C LEU A 237 27.92 -18.59 -3.79
N ILE A 238 26.67 -18.13 -3.95
CA ILE A 238 25.63 -18.85 -4.69
C ILE A 238 25.97 -18.95 -6.17
N GLU A 239 26.42 -17.86 -6.79
CA GLU A 239 26.82 -17.88 -8.21
C GLU A 239 28.05 -18.73 -8.47
N GLY A 240 28.96 -18.83 -7.49
CA GLY A 240 30.11 -19.74 -7.55
C GLY A 240 29.76 -21.22 -7.40
N ALA A 241 28.71 -21.53 -6.65
CA ALA A 241 28.28 -22.91 -6.35
C ALA A 241 27.15 -23.43 -7.25
N THR A 242 26.46 -22.55 -7.99
CA THR A 242 25.27 -22.89 -8.78
C THR A 242 25.28 -22.25 -10.16
N SER A 243 24.28 -22.54 -10.98
CA SER A 243 24.07 -21.86 -12.28
C SER A 243 23.25 -20.57 -12.18
N HIS A 244 22.80 -20.19 -10.99
CA HIS A 244 22.01 -18.97 -10.82
C HIS A 244 22.84 -17.71 -11.16
N ARG A 245 22.15 -16.65 -11.60
CA ARG A 245 22.72 -15.32 -11.82
C ARG A 245 21.84 -14.32 -11.09
N LEU A 246 22.37 -13.79 -9.99
CA LEU A 246 21.63 -12.94 -9.04
C LEU A 246 21.92 -11.47 -9.33
N GLY A 247 21.37 -10.98 -10.44
CA GLY A 247 21.61 -9.59 -10.89
C GLY A 247 20.85 -8.53 -10.09
N ILE A 248 19.95 -8.90 -9.16
CA ILE A 248 19.11 -7.97 -8.39
C ILE A 248 19.39 -8.14 -6.89
N VAL A 249 19.57 -7.02 -6.22
CA VAL A 249 19.61 -6.94 -4.75
C VAL A 249 18.56 -5.94 -4.27
N ASN A 250 17.53 -6.44 -3.60
CA ASN A 250 16.53 -5.63 -2.92
C ASN A 250 16.91 -5.50 -1.45
N ILE A 251 17.27 -4.31 -1.03
CA ILE A 251 17.76 -4.01 0.34
C ILE A 251 16.59 -3.81 1.31
N GLY A 252 15.35 -3.79 0.80
CA GLY A 252 14.16 -3.48 1.59
C GLY A 252 14.10 -2.02 2.03
N GLY A 253 13.42 -1.78 3.13
CA GLY A 253 13.29 -0.47 3.75
C GLY A 253 13.75 -0.48 5.20
N GLY A 254 13.24 0.47 5.98
CA GLY A 254 13.44 0.48 7.42
C GLY A 254 14.07 1.75 7.99
N LEU A 255 14.62 2.65 7.16
CA LEU A 255 15.13 3.94 7.62
C LEU A 255 14.01 4.70 8.35
N GLY A 256 14.27 5.05 9.61
CA GLY A 256 13.34 5.73 10.48
C GLY A 256 13.28 7.24 10.27
N ILE A 257 12.33 7.85 10.97
CA ILE A 257 12.19 9.31 11.08
C ILE A 257 11.92 9.68 12.54
N PRO A 258 12.31 10.86 12.98
CA PRO A 258 11.91 11.36 14.29
C PRO A 258 10.40 11.66 14.29
N PHE A 259 9.71 11.31 15.37
CA PHE A 259 8.33 11.71 15.63
C PHE A 259 8.24 12.97 16.48
N THR A 260 9.30 13.23 17.27
CA THR A 260 9.44 14.38 18.16
C THR A 260 10.83 15.01 18.02
N ASN A 261 10.99 16.25 18.48
CA ASN A 261 12.22 17.04 18.29
C ASN A 261 13.45 16.54 19.02
N ASP A 262 13.26 15.74 20.05
CA ASP A 262 14.30 15.17 20.89
C ASP A 262 14.89 13.87 20.33
N GLN A 263 14.28 13.33 19.26
CA GLN A 263 14.76 12.15 18.57
C GLN A 263 15.76 12.50 17.46
N VAL A 264 16.79 11.68 17.33
CA VAL A 264 17.83 11.84 16.30
C VAL A 264 17.82 10.62 15.40
N PHE A 265 17.69 10.84 14.09
CA PHE A 265 17.73 9.81 13.06
C PHE A 265 18.67 10.25 11.93
N PRO A 266 19.28 9.31 11.18
CA PRO A 266 20.03 9.64 9.97
C PRO A 266 19.11 10.34 8.96
N ALA A 267 19.63 11.31 8.24
CA ALA A 267 18.94 11.85 7.08
C ALA A 267 18.91 10.81 5.94
N ILE A 268 18.02 10.99 4.96
CA ILE A 268 18.01 10.13 3.76
C ILE A 268 19.36 10.27 3.02
N GLU A 269 19.96 11.46 3.03
CA GLU A 269 21.30 11.72 2.47
C GLU A 269 22.38 10.87 3.15
N ASP A 270 22.34 10.71 4.47
CA ASP A 270 23.32 9.89 5.20
C ASP A 270 23.19 8.41 4.83
N TYR A 271 21.93 7.94 4.68
CA TYR A 271 21.63 6.60 4.19
C TYR A 271 22.15 6.38 2.76
N VAL A 272 21.89 7.34 1.87
CA VAL A 272 22.35 7.31 0.47
C VAL A 272 23.86 7.25 0.41
N LEU A 273 24.56 8.10 1.16
CA LEU A 273 26.03 8.12 1.19
C LEU A 273 26.59 6.80 1.72
N ALA A 274 26.07 6.30 2.82
CA ALA A 274 26.55 5.06 3.45
C ALA A 274 26.40 3.83 2.53
N LEU A 275 25.33 3.74 1.74
CA LEU A 275 25.11 2.60 0.84
C LEU A 275 25.84 2.73 -0.49
N ASN A 276 25.90 3.94 -1.06
CA ASN A 276 26.48 4.17 -2.37
C ASN A 276 27.94 3.77 -2.45
N GLU A 277 28.69 3.89 -1.36
CA GLU A 277 30.10 3.45 -1.27
C GLU A 277 30.28 1.93 -1.47
N HIS A 278 29.19 1.16 -1.30
CA HIS A 278 29.20 -0.31 -1.39
C HIS A 278 28.47 -0.85 -2.62
N PHE A 279 27.86 0.00 -3.44
CA PHE A 279 27.15 -0.45 -4.64
C PHE A 279 28.13 -0.98 -5.69
N ARG A 280 27.77 -2.13 -6.29
CA ARG A 280 28.53 -2.80 -7.36
C ARG A 280 27.83 -2.52 -8.71
N SER A 281 28.61 -2.31 -9.75
CA SER A 281 28.10 -1.95 -11.09
C SER A 281 27.40 -3.12 -11.82
N ASP A 282 27.60 -4.36 -11.35
CA ASP A 282 27.01 -5.58 -11.91
C ASP A 282 25.66 -5.95 -11.26
N ILE A 283 25.13 -5.09 -10.38
CA ILE A 283 23.91 -5.35 -9.59
C ILE A 283 22.90 -4.21 -9.77
N ASP A 284 21.65 -4.60 -9.99
CA ASP A 284 20.50 -3.71 -9.92
C ASP A 284 19.96 -3.65 -8.48
N TYR A 285 20.00 -2.47 -7.87
CA TYR A 285 19.54 -2.29 -6.49
C TYR A 285 18.11 -1.77 -6.44
N ILE A 286 17.31 -2.33 -5.54
CA ILE A 286 15.94 -1.89 -5.21
C ILE A 286 15.91 -1.50 -3.74
N VAL A 287 15.17 -0.43 -3.42
CA VAL A 287 14.91 0.03 -2.04
C VAL A 287 13.42 0.15 -1.79
N GLU A 288 12.98 -0.11 -0.54
CA GLU A 288 11.56 -0.10 -0.13
C GLU A 288 11.31 0.92 1.00
N PRO A 289 11.53 2.24 0.78
CA PRO A 289 11.39 3.22 1.84
C PRO A 289 9.91 3.40 2.22
N GLY A 290 9.61 3.17 3.50
CA GLY A 290 8.30 3.42 4.11
C GLY A 290 8.28 4.74 4.88
N HIS A 291 8.66 4.70 6.18
CA HIS A 291 8.67 5.87 7.05
C HIS A 291 9.40 7.08 6.46
N SER A 292 10.60 6.89 5.98
CA SER A 292 11.42 7.96 5.43
C SER A 292 10.89 8.57 4.14
N LEU A 293 10.04 7.85 3.39
CA LEU A 293 9.44 8.37 2.17
C LEU A 293 8.19 9.22 2.44
N VAL A 294 7.27 8.72 3.27
CA VAL A 294 5.95 9.37 3.43
C VAL A 294 5.71 9.94 4.83
N GLY A 295 6.46 9.53 5.84
CA GLY A 295 6.15 9.80 7.23
C GLY A 295 6.01 11.30 7.54
N ASN A 296 6.95 12.12 7.08
CA ASN A 296 6.96 13.58 7.26
C ASN A 296 6.25 14.36 6.15
N ALA A 297 5.76 13.66 5.13
CA ALA A 297 4.97 14.28 4.06
C ALA A 297 3.47 14.37 4.40
N VAL A 298 3.03 13.78 5.52
CA VAL A 298 1.63 13.79 5.95
C VAL A 298 1.52 14.27 7.39
N ALA A 299 0.55 15.14 7.63
CA ALA A 299 0.12 15.56 8.96
C ALA A 299 -1.38 15.26 9.15
N LEU A 300 -1.83 15.18 10.41
CA LEU A 300 -3.23 14.99 10.78
C LEU A 300 -3.71 16.23 11.53
N LEU A 301 -4.64 16.97 10.90
CA LEU A 301 -5.28 18.12 11.48
C LEU A 301 -6.49 17.66 12.29
N ALA A 302 -6.52 18.04 13.56
CA ALA A 302 -7.59 17.74 14.50
C ALA A 302 -8.08 19.04 15.15
N GLN A 303 -9.24 18.99 15.79
CA GLN A 303 -9.82 20.10 16.51
C GLN A 303 -10.05 19.74 17.99
N ILE A 304 -9.77 20.67 18.89
CA ILE A 304 -10.12 20.54 20.30
C ILE A 304 -11.65 20.60 20.42
N ARG A 305 -12.28 19.50 20.76
CA ARG A 305 -13.74 19.43 20.96
C ARG A 305 -14.15 19.86 22.34
N GLU A 306 -13.32 19.55 23.35
CA GLU A 306 -13.61 19.88 24.74
C GLU A 306 -12.32 20.23 25.47
N LEU A 307 -12.39 21.25 26.34
CA LEU A 307 -11.39 21.56 27.34
C LEU A 307 -12.04 21.40 28.71
N LYS A 308 -11.52 20.49 29.51
CA LYS A 308 -12.03 20.22 30.85
C LYS A 308 -10.90 20.09 31.86
N GLU A 309 -11.23 20.37 33.11
CA GLU A 309 -10.31 20.17 34.23
C GLU A 309 -10.81 19.02 35.11
N ILE A 310 -9.91 18.08 35.42
CA ILE A 310 -10.20 16.94 36.30
C ILE A 310 -9.11 16.90 37.36
N ARG A 311 -9.47 17.18 38.60
CA ARG A 311 -8.56 17.14 39.76
C ARG A 311 -7.27 17.96 39.59
N GLY A 312 -7.43 19.17 39.01
CA GLY A 312 -6.34 20.11 38.79
C GLY A 312 -5.49 19.84 37.54
N LYS A 313 -5.83 18.82 36.74
CA LYS A 313 -5.22 18.55 35.44
C LYS A 313 -6.15 18.97 34.33
N ARG A 314 -5.70 19.81 33.42
CA ARG A 314 -6.44 20.20 32.22
C ARG A 314 -6.27 19.15 31.13
N TRP A 315 -7.36 18.89 30.41
CA TRP A 315 -7.43 17.97 29.31
C TRP A 315 -8.00 18.66 28.07
N ALA A 316 -7.29 18.54 26.96
CA ALA A 316 -7.87 18.79 25.64
C ALA A 316 -8.31 17.46 25.05
N ILE A 317 -9.60 17.35 24.72
CA ILE A 317 -10.14 16.18 24.03
C ILE A 317 -10.30 16.54 22.56
N LEU A 318 -9.58 15.83 21.71
CA LEU A 318 -9.62 16.00 20.27
C LEU A 318 -10.75 15.18 19.63
N ASP A 319 -11.03 15.45 18.37
CA ASP A 319 -11.93 14.65 17.53
C ASP A 319 -11.22 13.47 16.84
N VAL A 320 -10.00 13.17 17.21
CA VAL A 320 -9.20 12.03 16.77
C VAL A 320 -8.42 11.47 17.96
N GLY A 321 -8.23 10.18 17.98
CA GLY A 321 -7.53 9.49 19.05
C GLY A 321 -6.70 8.31 18.55
N SER A 322 -6.58 7.30 19.39
CA SER A 322 -5.86 6.06 19.08
C SER A 322 -6.53 5.22 17.98
N ASP A 323 -7.75 5.54 17.57
CA ASP A 323 -8.37 4.97 16.36
C ASP A 323 -7.55 5.24 15.10
N GLN A 324 -6.90 6.42 15.02
CA GLN A 324 -6.02 6.81 13.92
C GLN A 324 -4.54 6.75 14.31
N LEU A 325 -4.22 6.82 15.59
CA LEU A 325 -2.86 6.93 16.14
C LEU A 325 -2.54 5.77 17.11
N ILE A 326 -2.94 4.55 16.76
CA ILE A 326 -2.80 3.37 17.63
C ILE A 326 -1.35 3.13 18.11
N LYS A 327 -0.34 3.56 17.34
CA LYS A 327 1.08 3.45 17.72
C LYS A 327 1.42 4.22 18.98
N VAL A 328 0.74 5.31 19.27
CA VAL A 328 0.94 6.07 20.51
C VAL A 328 0.62 5.19 21.71
N THR A 329 -0.48 4.45 21.65
CA THR A 329 -0.93 3.55 22.71
C THR A 329 -0.11 2.26 22.78
N LEU A 330 0.14 1.61 21.62
CA LEU A 330 0.79 0.29 21.59
C LEU A 330 2.31 0.35 21.74
N LEU A 331 2.93 1.40 21.20
CA LEU A 331 4.39 1.49 21.07
C LEU A 331 4.97 2.71 21.80
N SER A 332 4.14 3.51 22.43
CA SER A 332 4.54 4.81 23.05
C SER A 332 5.24 5.75 22.07
N TRP A 333 4.84 5.71 20.81
CA TRP A 333 5.39 6.55 19.74
C TRP A 333 4.63 7.88 19.67
N SER A 334 4.95 8.80 20.55
CA SER A 334 4.35 10.14 20.58
C SER A 334 4.70 10.93 19.33
N HIS A 335 3.74 11.67 18.79
CA HIS A 335 3.92 12.56 17.66
C HIS A 335 4.08 14.01 18.12
N GLN A 336 4.84 14.81 17.37
CA GLN A 336 4.91 16.23 17.56
C GLN A 336 3.57 16.88 17.24
N ILE A 337 3.06 17.71 18.16
CA ILE A 337 1.82 18.46 17.96
C ILE A 337 2.14 19.95 17.91
N ILE A 338 1.58 20.67 16.95
CA ILE A 338 1.68 22.11 16.81
C ILE A 338 0.31 22.78 16.91
N ASP A 339 0.29 23.99 17.45
CA ASP A 339 -0.94 24.77 17.61
C ASP A 339 -1.28 25.62 16.36
N ARG A 340 -2.39 26.35 16.41
CA ARG A 340 -2.86 27.25 15.36
C ARG A 340 -1.89 28.36 14.98
N LYS A 341 -0.88 28.63 15.81
CA LYS A 341 0.20 29.60 15.56
C LYS A 341 1.49 28.92 15.12
N HIS A 342 1.40 27.65 14.74
CA HIS A 342 2.54 26.79 14.37
C HIS A 342 3.61 26.66 15.46
N ARG A 343 3.23 26.82 16.74
CA ARG A 343 4.13 26.61 17.88
C ARG A 343 4.02 25.15 18.33
N ILE A 344 5.16 24.55 18.57
CA ILE A 344 5.24 23.20 19.12
C ILE A 344 4.67 23.19 20.54
N LEU A 345 3.75 22.28 20.81
CA LEU A 345 3.34 22.00 22.17
C LEU A 345 4.46 21.21 22.90
N PRO A 346 4.82 21.63 24.13
CA PRO A 346 5.88 20.96 24.86
C PRO A 346 5.48 19.53 25.28
N ASN A 347 6.45 18.64 25.34
CA ASN A 347 6.27 17.27 25.83
C ASN A 347 6.27 17.16 27.37
N GLN A 348 6.30 18.29 28.07
CA GLN A 348 6.27 18.41 29.54
C GLN A 348 5.33 19.52 29.96
N GLY A 349 4.61 19.30 31.05
CA GLY A 349 3.67 20.28 31.59
C GLY A 349 2.57 19.62 32.42
N PRO A 350 1.67 20.44 32.99
CA PRO A 350 0.62 19.97 33.89
C PRO A 350 -0.60 19.36 33.17
N ASP A 351 -0.70 19.59 31.87
CA ASP A 351 -1.88 19.30 31.07
C ASP A 351 -1.74 17.99 30.28
N ALA A 352 -2.81 17.54 29.60
CA ALA A 352 -2.80 16.37 28.75
C ALA A 352 -3.71 16.55 27.50
N ILE A 353 -3.44 15.74 26.48
CA ILE A 353 -4.27 15.64 25.28
C ILE A 353 -4.76 14.20 25.17
N GLY A 354 -6.07 14.01 25.05
CA GLY A 354 -6.73 12.73 24.80
C GLY A 354 -7.57 12.75 23.55
N GLY A 355 -7.90 11.58 23.04
CA GLY A 355 -8.86 11.39 21.96
C GLY A 355 -10.32 11.27 22.47
N PRO A 356 -11.26 11.02 21.54
CA PRO A 356 -12.69 10.98 21.84
C PRO A 356 -13.19 9.59 22.27
N LEU A 357 -12.33 8.58 22.31
CA LEU A 357 -12.73 7.19 22.42
C LEU A 357 -13.09 6.81 23.87
N CYS A 358 -14.07 5.92 24.03
CA CYS A 358 -14.43 5.33 25.32
C CYS A 358 -13.41 4.27 25.77
N PHE A 359 -12.15 4.63 25.73
CA PHE A 359 -10.98 3.82 26.09
C PHE A 359 -10.03 4.65 26.95
N ALA A 360 -9.76 4.23 28.17
CA ALA A 360 -8.94 4.99 29.13
C ALA A 360 -7.49 5.25 28.64
N GLY A 361 -6.97 4.40 27.76
CA GLY A 361 -5.65 4.55 27.12
C GLY A 361 -5.64 5.46 25.90
N ASP A 362 -6.74 6.11 25.54
CA ASP A 362 -6.81 7.05 24.44
C ASP A 362 -6.18 8.41 24.79
N ILE A 363 -4.87 8.37 25.01
CA ILE A 363 -4.04 9.49 25.45
C ILE A 363 -2.95 9.74 24.43
N LEU A 364 -2.99 10.90 23.78
CA LEU A 364 -2.02 11.29 22.75
C LEU A 364 -0.77 11.95 23.35
N LEU A 365 -0.95 12.80 24.37
CA LEU A 365 0.12 13.35 25.19
C LEU A 365 -0.30 13.33 26.66
N SER A 366 0.42 12.61 27.51
CA SER A 366 0.14 12.52 28.95
C SER A 366 0.64 13.73 29.73
N SER A 367 1.53 14.53 29.15
CA SER A 367 2.13 15.72 29.77
C SER A 367 2.40 16.76 28.68
N THR A 368 1.82 17.95 28.82
CA THR A 368 2.00 19.07 27.89
C THR A 368 1.56 20.37 28.57
N SER A 369 1.62 21.51 27.87
CA SER A 369 1.00 22.77 28.25
C SER A 369 -0.06 23.18 27.25
N LEU A 370 -1.27 23.41 27.72
CA LEU A 370 -2.42 23.90 26.94
C LEU A 370 -2.63 25.41 27.13
N GLU A 371 -1.59 26.16 27.50
CA GLU A 371 -1.68 27.58 27.68
C GLU A 371 -2.11 28.29 26.38
N GLY A 372 -3.17 29.09 26.48
CA GLY A 372 -3.73 29.84 25.35
C GLY A 372 -4.57 29.02 24.38
N GLN A 373 -4.74 27.71 24.58
CA GLN A 373 -5.62 26.86 23.78
C GLN A 373 -7.06 26.97 24.23
N ARG A 374 -8.01 26.83 23.30
CA ARG A 374 -9.47 26.92 23.51
C ARG A 374 -10.17 25.78 22.78
N ALA A 375 -11.38 25.43 23.22
CA ALA A 375 -12.26 24.57 22.44
C ALA A 375 -12.51 25.20 21.06
N GLY A 376 -12.45 24.39 20.01
CA GLY A 376 -12.51 24.83 18.63
C GLY A 376 -11.14 25.13 17.99
N ASP A 377 -10.07 25.28 18.76
CA ASP A 377 -8.73 25.51 18.18
C ASP A 377 -8.23 24.27 17.41
N PRO A 378 -7.59 24.48 16.23
CA PRO A 378 -6.93 23.41 15.50
C PRO A 378 -5.60 23.03 16.14
N LEU A 379 -5.32 21.72 16.13
CA LEU A 379 -4.01 21.15 16.44
C LEU A 379 -3.56 20.30 15.26
N LEU A 380 -2.31 20.44 14.84
CA LEU A 380 -1.73 19.65 13.76
C LEU A 380 -0.72 18.64 14.31
N ILE A 381 -1.01 17.35 14.11
CA ILE A 381 -0.17 16.24 14.53
C ILE A 381 0.75 15.89 13.36
N GLN A 382 2.06 16.01 13.56
CA GLN A 382 3.05 15.86 12.51
C GLN A 382 3.54 14.40 12.37
N HIS A 383 4.17 14.09 11.25
CA HIS A 383 4.84 12.81 10.98
C HIS A 383 3.93 11.58 11.05
N VAL A 384 2.70 11.72 10.59
CA VAL A 384 1.69 10.64 10.60
C VAL A 384 1.56 9.89 9.27
N GLY A 385 2.45 10.16 8.30
CA GLY A 385 2.36 9.56 6.97
C GLY A 385 2.57 8.05 6.93
N ALA A 386 3.23 7.47 7.92
CA ALA A 386 3.55 6.05 7.94
C ALA A 386 2.87 5.32 9.11
N TYR A 387 2.16 4.23 8.81
CA TYR A 387 1.54 3.33 9.80
C TYR A 387 0.64 4.04 10.82
N CYS A 388 -0.09 5.08 10.40
CA CYS A 388 -1.21 5.66 11.12
C CYS A 388 -2.51 5.28 10.40
N PHE A 389 -2.76 5.82 9.23
CA PHE A 389 -3.92 5.47 8.42
C PHE A 389 -4.02 3.96 8.11
N ALA A 390 -2.90 3.30 7.77
CA ALA A 390 -2.85 1.87 7.45
C ALA A 390 -3.29 0.94 8.59
N VAL A 391 -3.18 1.38 9.84
CA VAL A 391 -3.53 0.61 11.05
C VAL A 391 -4.70 1.23 11.81
N SER A 392 -5.41 2.17 11.20
CA SER A 392 -6.59 2.81 11.78
C SER A 392 -7.72 1.80 11.98
N ASN A 393 -8.63 2.12 12.90
CA ASN A 393 -9.78 1.31 13.21
C ASN A 393 -11.04 2.17 13.42
N HIS A 394 -12.19 1.55 13.54
CA HIS A 394 -13.49 2.21 13.71
C HIS A 394 -14.06 2.04 15.12
N PHE A 395 -13.21 2.03 16.15
CA PHE A 395 -13.70 1.93 17.52
C PHE A 395 -14.66 3.09 17.84
N ASN A 396 -15.73 2.82 18.56
CA ASN A 396 -16.86 3.71 18.82
C ASN A 396 -17.64 4.19 17.57
N GLY A 397 -17.34 3.65 16.38
CA GLY A 397 -18.04 4.00 15.14
C GLY A 397 -17.70 5.37 14.58
N TYR A 398 -16.57 5.96 14.97
CA TYR A 398 -16.10 7.21 14.38
C TYR A 398 -15.76 7.01 12.90
N GLN A 399 -16.17 7.99 12.09
CA GLN A 399 -15.80 8.05 10.68
C GLN A 399 -14.31 8.40 10.52
N GLY A 400 -13.68 7.82 9.51
CA GLY A 400 -12.30 8.15 9.18
C GLY A 400 -12.12 9.62 8.79
N PRO A 401 -10.91 10.19 9.00
CA PRO A 401 -10.59 11.55 8.58
C PRO A 401 -10.76 11.74 7.07
N ALA A 402 -11.07 12.97 6.64
CA ALA A 402 -10.92 13.37 5.26
C ALA A 402 -9.43 13.36 4.86
N HIS A 403 -9.15 13.20 3.56
CA HIS A 403 -7.81 13.30 2.99
C HIS A 403 -7.75 14.52 2.08
N VAL A 404 -6.77 15.37 2.28
CA VAL A 404 -6.52 16.58 1.49
C VAL A 404 -5.10 16.53 0.97
N THR A 405 -4.92 16.85 -0.29
CA THR A 405 -3.60 16.96 -0.92
C THR A 405 -3.30 18.44 -1.17
N VAL A 406 -2.13 18.89 -0.74
CA VAL A 406 -1.68 20.26 -0.96
C VAL A 406 -0.43 20.31 -1.82
N THR A 407 -0.32 21.43 -2.58
CA THR A 407 0.84 21.77 -3.40
C THR A 407 2.04 22.16 -2.54
N GLU A 408 3.16 22.47 -3.19
CA GLU A 408 4.35 23.07 -2.56
C GLU A 408 4.08 24.44 -1.95
N THR A 409 3.09 25.17 -2.45
CA THR A 409 2.65 26.48 -1.94
C THR A 409 1.56 26.42 -0.88
N GLY A 410 1.06 25.21 -0.58
CA GLY A 410 0.00 24.99 0.41
C GLY A 410 -1.43 25.03 -0.17
N ASP A 411 -1.57 25.23 -1.49
CA ASP A 411 -2.89 25.26 -2.14
C ASP A 411 -3.49 23.85 -2.19
N ILE A 412 -4.79 23.73 -1.90
CA ILE A 412 -5.53 22.47 -1.96
C ILE A 412 -5.72 22.07 -3.42
N GLN A 413 -5.30 20.85 -3.76
CA GLN A 413 -5.46 20.28 -5.10
C GLN A 413 -6.54 19.21 -5.18
N ASP A 414 -6.73 18.44 -4.13
CA ASP A 414 -7.66 17.32 -4.11
C ASP A 414 -8.11 17.05 -2.67
N ALA A 415 -9.36 16.62 -2.53
CA ALA A 415 -9.93 16.24 -1.24
C ALA A 415 -10.92 15.10 -1.40
N TYR A 416 -10.86 14.09 -0.52
CA TYR A 416 -11.79 12.97 -0.50
C TYR A 416 -11.96 12.43 0.93
N ARG A 417 -13.07 11.76 1.20
CA ARG A 417 -13.24 10.95 2.42
C ARG A 417 -13.04 9.47 2.09
N GLN A 418 -12.46 8.73 3.02
CA GLN A 418 -12.15 7.31 2.79
C GLN A 418 -13.40 6.47 2.48
N GLU A 419 -14.53 6.76 3.11
CA GLU A 419 -15.79 6.04 2.86
C GLU A 419 -16.31 6.34 1.45
N ASP A 420 -16.18 7.58 1.00
CA ASP A 420 -16.47 7.99 -0.37
C ASP A 420 -15.37 7.46 -1.31
N ALA A 421 -14.10 7.46 -0.89
CA ALA A 421 -13.00 6.92 -1.68
C ALA A 421 -13.04 5.39 -1.78
N PHE A 422 -13.63 4.67 -0.82
CA PHE A 422 -13.88 3.24 -0.98
C PHE A 422 -15.04 3.01 -1.95
N ALA A 423 -16.08 3.83 -1.89
CA ALA A 423 -17.13 3.86 -2.90
C ALA A 423 -16.58 4.40 -4.24
N ASP A 424 -15.79 5.46 -4.21
CA ASP A 424 -15.12 6.03 -5.38
C ASP A 424 -13.97 5.16 -5.88
N HIS A 425 -13.28 4.41 -5.02
CA HIS A 425 -12.31 3.40 -5.44
C HIS A 425 -13.01 2.26 -6.14
N CYS A 426 -14.16 1.85 -5.65
CA CYS A 426 -15.06 0.98 -6.39
C CYS A 426 -15.53 1.62 -7.71
N ILE A 427 -15.66 2.95 -7.78
CA ILE A 427 -16.15 3.69 -8.94
C ILE A 427 -15.00 4.22 -9.84
N LEU A 428 -13.91 4.73 -9.26
CA LEU A 428 -12.76 5.34 -9.95
C LEU A 428 -11.68 4.34 -10.39
N GLY A 429 -11.63 3.15 -9.79
CA GLY A 429 -10.77 2.04 -10.23
C GLY A 429 -10.96 1.67 -11.71
N PHE A 430 -12.05 2.13 -12.31
CA PHE A 430 -12.39 1.86 -13.71
C PHE A 430 -11.57 2.66 -14.73
N ASN A 431 -11.00 3.80 -14.39
CA ASN A 431 -10.09 4.50 -15.31
C ASN A 431 -8.77 3.73 -15.53
N CYS A 432 -8.48 2.73 -14.68
CA CYS A 432 -7.29 1.90 -14.80
C CYS A 432 -7.45 0.74 -15.79
N PHE A 433 -8.67 0.38 -16.20
CA PHE A 433 -8.88 -0.67 -17.21
C PHE A 433 -8.28 -0.34 -18.57
N SER A 434 -8.17 0.93 -18.92
CA SER A 434 -7.53 1.36 -20.18
C SER A 434 -6.01 1.21 -20.18
N GLU A 435 -5.38 1.08 -19.00
CA GLU A 435 -3.92 1.00 -18.87
C GLU A 435 -3.41 -0.39 -18.46
N ILE A 436 -4.29 -1.29 -17.97
CA ILE A 436 -3.95 -2.67 -17.58
C ILE A 436 -4.09 -3.65 -18.75
N LEU A 437 -4.17 -3.17 -19.98
CA LEU A 437 -4.16 -4.05 -21.12
C LEU A 437 -2.79 -4.73 -21.21
N LEU A 438 -2.80 -6.05 -21.03
CA LEU A 438 -1.63 -6.88 -21.28
C LEU A 438 -1.20 -6.66 -22.73
N ASP A 439 0.08 -6.39 -23.00
CA ASP A 439 0.70 -6.46 -24.33
C ASP A 439 0.69 -7.89 -24.92
N SER A 440 0.08 -8.83 -24.21
CA SER A 440 -0.11 -10.21 -24.64
C SER A 440 -1.46 -10.39 -25.35
N PRO A 441 -1.54 -11.28 -26.33
CA PRO A 441 -2.78 -11.53 -27.04
C PRO A 441 -3.86 -11.98 -26.04
N THR A 442 -4.90 -11.17 -25.94
CA THR A 442 -6.10 -11.46 -25.16
C THR A 442 -6.65 -12.82 -25.57
N SER A 443 -6.75 -13.76 -24.64
CA SER A 443 -7.35 -15.06 -24.96
C SER A 443 -8.85 -14.89 -25.14
N LYS A 444 -9.35 -15.28 -26.32
CA LYS A 444 -10.80 -15.36 -26.57
C LYS A 444 -11.42 -16.46 -25.71
N ILE A 445 -12.57 -16.14 -25.16
CA ILE A 445 -13.38 -17.11 -24.39
C ILE A 445 -14.45 -17.69 -25.33
N ASP A 446 -14.66 -19.02 -25.26
CA ASP A 446 -15.73 -19.67 -26.04
C ASP A 446 -17.10 -19.17 -25.56
N LEU A 447 -17.86 -18.55 -26.46
CA LEU A 447 -19.20 -18.01 -26.15
C LEU A 447 -20.17 -19.08 -25.65
N ARG A 448 -20.03 -20.34 -26.09
CA ARG A 448 -20.81 -21.45 -25.53
C ARG A 448 -20.51 -21.69 -24.04
N HIS A 449 -19.27 -21.42 -23.62
CA HIS A 449 -18.92 -21.45 -22.19
C HIS A 449 -19.56 -20.27 -21.47
N VAL A 450 -19.51 -19.07 -22.03
CA VAL A 450 -20.19 -17.89 -21.47
C VAL A 450 -21.69 -18.14 -21.31
N GLU A 451 -22.36 -18.71 -22.28
CA GLU A 451 -23.79 -19.04 -22.20
C GLU A 451 -24.10 -20.06 -21.11
N ARG A 452 -23.25 -21.07 -20.90
CA ARG A 452 -23.45 -22.04 -19.80
C ARG A 452 -23.29 -21.43 -18.42
N LEU A 453 -22.48 -20.38 -18.28
CA LEU A 453 -22.25 -19.67 -17.01
C LEU A 453 -23.27 -18.56 -16.78
N SER A 454 -23.91 -18.08 -17.83
CA SER A 454 -24.87 -16.99 -17.81
C SER A 454 -26.15 -17.37 -17.04
N SER A 455 -26.77 -16.40 -16.40
CA SER A 455 -27.99 -16.61 -15.63
C SER A 455 -29.23 -16.48 -16.50
N GLN A 456 -29.93 -17.58 -16.78
CA GLN A 456 -31.19 -17.56 -17.50
C GLN A 456 -32.22 -16.68 -16.79
N TYR A 457 -32.25 -16.73 -15.45
CA TYR A 457 -33.12 -15.89 -14.64
C TYR A 457 -32.98 -14.39 -14.92
N LEU A 458 -31.75 -13.89 -15.06
CA LEU A 458 -31.49 -12.48 -15.39
C LEU A 458 -31.87 -12.12 -16.84
N LYS A 459 -31.97 -13.11 -17.74
CA LYS A 459 -32.39 -12.90 -19.12
C LYS A 459 -33.90 -12.85 -19.28
N ASP A 460 -34.63 -13.61 -18.49
CA ASP A 460 -36.07 -13.87 -18.68
C ASP A 460 -36.99 -12.89 -17.94
N GLU A 461 -36.52 -12.14 -16.94
CA GLU A 461 -37.37 -11.38 -16.01
C GLU A 461 -37.94 -10.06 -16.53
N ALA A 462 -37.52 -9.53 -17.67
CA ALA A 462 -38.05 -8.28 -18.20
C ALA A 462 -38.64 -8.48 -19.61
N ALA A 463 -39.92 -8.36 -19.73
CA ALA A 463 -40.69 -8.60 -20.95
C ALA A 463 -40.32 -7.70 -22.12
N CYS A 464 -39.46 -6.70 -21.98
CA CYS A 464 -39.21 -5.67 -22.97
C CYS A 464 -37.73 -5.44 -23.35
N ASP A 465 -36.79 -5.69 -22.40
CA ASP A 465 -35.37 -5.49 -22.63
C ASP A 465 -34.63 -6.83 -22.77
N SER A 466 -33.85 -7.01 -23.81
CA SER A 466 -33.07 -8.22 -24.07
C SER A 466 -31.60 -7.92 -24.34
N TYR A 467 -30.72 -8.85 -24.03
CA TYR A 467 -29.29 -8.75 -24.35
C TYR A 467 -28.68 -10.12 -24.62
N THR A 468 -27.57 -10.10 -25.38
CA THR A 468 -26.79 -11.28 -25.71
C THR A 468 -25.29 -10.92 -25.67
N PHE A 469 -24.48 -11.76 -25.07
CA PHE A 469 -23.02 -11.64 -25.17
C PHE A 469 -22.58 -12.14 -26.56
N THR A 470 -21.98 -11.26 -27.35
CA THR A 470 -21.55 -11.57 -28.76
C THR A 470 -20.04 -11.78 -28.85
N ASP A 471 -19.26 -11.35 -27.89
CA ASP A 471 -17.85 -11.66 -27.73
C ASP A 471 -17.46 -11.62 -26.25
N ALA A 472 -16.44 -12.39 -25.88
CA ALA A 472 -15.87 -12.37 -24.53
C ALA A 472 -14.38 -12.65 -24.58
N LYS A 473 -13.59 -11.89 -23.83
CA LYS A 473 -12.13 -12.06 -23.76
C LYS A 473 -11.59 -11.73 -22.38
N LEU A 474 -10.56 -12.47 -21.97
CA LEU A 474 -9.77 -12.13 -20.80
C LEU A 474 -8.77 -11.04 -21.21
N ILE A 475 -8.87 -9.86 -20.60
CA ILE A 475 -8.05 -8.69 -20.95
C ILE A 475 -6.94 -8.42 -19.91
N ALA A 476 -7.11 -8.93 -18.70
CA ALA A 476 -6.11 -8.87 -17.63
C ALA A 476 -6.36 -10.00 -16.64
N LEU A 477 -5.47 -10.16 -15.68
CA LEU A 477 -5.40 -11.24 -14.71
C LEU A 477 -6.76 -11.66 -14.09
N ARG A 478 -7.60 -10.66 -13.79
CA ARG A 478 -8.93 -10.85 -13.18
C ARG A 478 -9.99 -10.01 -13.88
N SER A 479 -9.75 -9.66 -15.14
CA SER A 479 -10.61 -8.77 -15.89
C SER A 479 -11.07 -9.39 -17.19
N LEU A 480 -12.36 -9.39 -17.40
CA LEU A 480 -13.01 -9.85 -18.63
C LEU A 480 -13.65 -8.66 -19.35
N GLU A 481 -13.57 -8.66 -20.65
CA GLU A 481 -14.31 -7.75 -21.51
C GLU A 481 -15.33 -8.55 -22.32
N PHE A 482 -16.56 -8.07 -22.31
CA PHE A 482 -17.68 -8.62 -23.07
C PHE A 482 -18.17 -7.61 -24.11
N THR A 483 -18.49 -8.09 -25.28
CA THR A 483 -19.31 -7.34 -26.24
C THR A 483 -20.76 -7.80 -26.08
N VAL A 484 -21.66 -6.84 -25.89
CA VAL A 484 -23.06 -7.10 -25.61
C VAL A 484 -23.93 -6.46 -26.67
N ASP A 485 -24.78 -7.26 -27.31
CA ASP A 485 -25.88 -6.75 -28.09
C ASP A 485 -27.11 -6.59 -27.19
N ALA A 486 -27.56 -5.36 -27.01
CA ALA A 486 -28.63 -5.02 -26.07
C ALA A 486 -29.77 -4.29 -26.83
N GLN A 487 -30.98 -4.73 -26.60
CA GLN A 487 -32.19 -4.18 -27.20
C GLN A 487 -33.13 -3.69 -26.13
N SER A 488 -33.60 -2.46 -26.24
CA SER A 488 -34.60 -1.85 -25.39
C SER A 488 -35.63 -1.09 -26.21
N PRO A 489 -36.92 -1.24 -25.94
CA PRO A 489 -37.99 -0.48 -26.58
C PRO A 489 -37.83 1.04 -26.42
N LEU A 490 -37.11 1.48 -25.37
CA LEU A 490 -36.84 2.89 -25.12
C LEU A 490 -35.67 3.44 -25.98
N GLY A 491 -35.00 2.60 -26.76
CA GLY A 491 -33.82 2.97 -27.55
C GLY A 491 -32.63 3.44 -26.67
N ALA A 492 -32.68 3.20 -25.35
CA ALA A 492 -31.67 3.58 -24.38
C ALA A 492 -31.59 2.57 -23.25
N ILE A 493 -30.40 2.46 -22.63
CA ILE A 493 -30.19 1.59 -21.47
C ILE A 493 -30.69 2.30 -20.22
N SER A 494 -31.70 1.72 -19.59
CA SER A 494 -32.15 2.15 -18.26
C SER A 494 -31.19 1.65 -17.18
N ILE A 495 -31.22 2.28 -16.01
CA ILE A 495 -30.44 1.85 -14.83
C ILE A 495 -30.70 0.38 -14.45
N PRO A 496 -31.96 -0.09 -14.32
CA PRO A 496 -32.22 -1.50 -14.03
C PRO A 496 -31.68 -2.44 -15.12
N PHE A 497 -31.76 -2.04 -16.39
CA PHE A 497 -31.27 -2.84 -17.50
C PHE A 497 -29.73 -2.95 -17.47
N ALA A 498 -29.03 -1.83 -17.24
CA ALA A 498 -27.58 -1.84 -17.09
C ALA A 498 -27.12 -2.73 -15.92
N LEU A 499 -27.81 -2.66 -14.78
CA LEU A 499 -27.54 -3.51 -13.62
C LEU A 499 -27.75 -4.99 -13.94
N ARG A 500 -28.78 -5.34 -14.70
CA ARG A 500 -29.08 -6.73 -15.10
C ARG A 500 -27.98 -7.30 -15.97
N ILE A 501 -27.56 -6.57 -17.02
CA ILE A 501 -26.44 -6.95 -17.90
C ILE A 501 -25.15 -7.12 -17.08
N ALA A 502 -24.84 -6.14 -16.25
CA ALA A 502 -23.63 -6.16 -15.42
C ALA A 502 -23.64 -7.30 -14.39
N SER A 503 -24.79 -7.60 -13.78
CA SER A 503 -24.91 -8.72 -12.84
C SER A 503 -24.64 -10.06 -13.51
N ASP A 504 -25.17 -10.30 -14.69
CA ASP A 504 -24.93 -11.53 -15.43
C ASP A 504 -23.45 -11.66 -15.87
N ALA A 505 -22.86 -10.58 -16.36
CA ALA A 505 -21.43 -10.55 -16.73
C ALA A 505 -20.51 -10.80 -15.52
N VAL A 506 -20.85 -10.27 -14.34
CA VAL A 506 -20.11 -10.55 -13.10
C VAL A 506 -20.22 -12.02 -12.73
N ILE A 507 -21.40 -12.63 -12.81
CA ILE A 507 -21.59 -14.05 -12.55
C ILE A 507 -20.73 -14.90 -13.50
N VAL A 508 -20.76 -14.60 -14.79
CA VAL A 508 -19.95 -15.27 -15.81
C VAL A 508 -18.47 -15.12 -15.50
N ALA A 509 -18.00 -13.91 -15.21
CA ALA A 509 -16.60 -13.64 -14.93
C ALA A 509 -16.11 -14.41 -13.68
N VAL A 510 -16.89 -14.41 -12.60
CA VAL A 510 -16.56 -15.12 -11.37
C VAL A 510 -16.46 -16.63 -11.61
N LEU A 511 -17.47 -17.22 -12.23
CA LEU A 511 -17.51 -18.67 -12.47
C LEU A 511 -16.40 -19.10 -13.44
N TYR A 512 -16.14 -18.28 -14.48
CA TYR A 512 -15.03 -18.52 -15.40
C TYR A 512 -13.66 -18.52 -14.71
N LEU A 513 -13.39 -17.50 -13.88
CA LEU A 513 -12.13 -17.40 -13.12
C LEU A 513 -11.96 -18.51 -12.05
N LEU A 514 -13.08 -19.10 -11.59
CA LEU A 514 -13.08 -20.27 -10.71
C LEU A 514 -12.93 -21.60 -11.49
N GLY A 515 -12.79 -21.57 -12.81
CA GLY A 515 -12.65 -22.78 -13.65
C GLY A 515 -13.92 -23.62 -13.71
N LYS A 516 -15.12 -23.01 -13.59
CA LYS A 516 -16.38 -23.75 -13.66
C LYS A 516 -16.82 -23.97 -15.11
N GLU A 517 -17.31 -25.17 -15.40
CA GLU A 517 -17.81 -25.52 -16.72
C GLU A 517 -19.29 -25.17 -16.93
N SER A 518 -20.04 -25.05 -15.82
CA SER A 518 -21.46 -24.68 -15.81
C SER A 518 -21.83 -23.94 -14.53
N LYS A 519 -23.01 -23.32 -14.51
CA LYS A 519 -23.55 -22.64 -13.33
C LYS A 519 -24.18 -23.65 -12.37
N ASP A 520 -23.36 -24.31 -11.59
CA ASP A 520 -23.73 -25.26 -10.54
C ASP A 520 -23.64 -24.66 -9.10
N ILE A 521 -23.21 -23.41 -9.01
CA ILE A 521 -23.04 -22.67 -7.74
C ILE A 521 -23.93 -21.43 -7.75
N SER A 522 -24.57 -21.14 -6.63
CA SER A 522 -25.33 -19.91 -6.44
C SER A 522 -24.41 -18.74 -6.12
N VAL A 523 -24.49 -17.68 -6.91
CA VAL A 523 -23.79 -16.41 -6.70
C VAL A 523 -24.83 -15.36 -6.26
N TRP A 524 -24.66 -14.80 -5.08
CA TRP A 524 -25.60 -13.85 -4.51
C TRP A 524 -24.98 -12.47 -4.39
N GLY A 525 -25.59 -11.49 -5.07
CA GLY A 525 -25.27 -10.08 -4.88
C GLY A 525 -25.79 -9.57 -3.54
N THR A 526 -24.93 -9.04 -2.68
CA THR A 526 -25.29 -8.53 -1.36
C THR A 526 -25.38 -7.01 -1.31
N ARG A 527 -24.67 -6.31 -2.18
CA ARG A 527 -24.72 -4.85 -2.36
C ARG A 527 -24.35 -4.47 -3.78
N SER A 528 -24.98 -3.42 -4.30
CA SER A 528 -24.63 -2.81 -5.57
C SER A 528 -24.45 -1.29 -5.43
N TYR A 529 -23.48 -0.76 -6.15
CA TYR A 529 -23.23 0.68 -6.29
C TYR A 529 -23.18 1.00 -7.78
N MET A 530 -23.73 2.13 -8.17
CA MET A 530 -23.72 2.53 -9.57
C MET A 530 -23.62 4.05 -9.71
N ALA A 531 -22.88 4.49 -10.73
CA ALA A 531 -22.85 5.86 -11.21
C ALA A 531 -23.07 5.89 -12.73
N SER A 532 -23.78 6.89 -13.21
CA SER A 532 -24.01 7.12 -14.62
C SER A 532 -23.84 8.59 -14.95
N GLU A 533 -23.05 8.88 -15.97
CA GLU A 533 -22.80 10.25 -16.41
C GLU A 533 -23.69 10.65 -17.61
N THR A 534 -24.18 9.68 -18.38
CA THR A 534 -24.95 9.95 -19.60
C THR A 534 -25.93 8.82 -19.92
N ILE A 535 -26.92 9.12 -20.76
CA ILE A 535 -27.81 8.12 -21.36
C ILE A 535 -27.05 7.37 -22.47
N ILE A 536 -26.98 6.04 -22.38
CA ILE A 536 -26.42 5.18 -23.45
C ILE A 536 -27.55 4.70 -24.35
N ARG A 537 -27.40 4.92 -25.66
CA ARG A 537 -28.32 4.41 -26.66
C ARG A 537 -27.96 2.96 -27.02
N THR A 538 -28.99 2.13 -27.29
CA THR A 538 -28.85 0.71 -27.63
C THR A 538 -28.46 0.46 -29.12
N ALA A 539 -28.22 1.51 -29.90
CA ALA A 539 -27.97 1.41 -31.37
C ALA A 539 -26.59 0.83 -31.77
N SER A 540 -25.73 0.48 -30.83
CA SER A 540 -24.39 -0.10 -31.08
C SER A 540 -24.10 -1.18 -30.05
N PRO A 541 -23.29 -2.20 -30.39
CA PRO A 541 -22.83 -3.16 -29.43
C PRO A 541 -22.17 -2.44 -28.25
N LEU A 542 -22.47 -2.88 -27.02
CA LEU A 542 -21.89 -2.32 -25.81
C LEU A 542 -20.63 -3.08 -25.47
N THR A 543 -19.62 -2.36 -24.99
CA THR A 543 -18.45 -2.97 -24.37
C THR A 543 -18.63 -2.92 -22.86
N LEU A 544 -18.64 -4.08 -22.23
CA LEU A 544 -18.75 -4.23 -20.78
C LEU A 544 -17.47 -4.87 -20.26
N ARG A 545 -16.83 -4.22 -19.30
CA ARG A 545 -15.67 -4.76 -18.60
C ARG A 545 -16.03 -5.11 -17.17
N VAL A 546 -15.52 -6.24 -16.72
CA VAL A 546 -15.70 -6.74 -15.35
C VAL A 546 -14.34 -7.07 -14.77
N HIS A 547 -14.06 -6.53 -13.61
CA HIS A 547 -12.88 -6.85 -12.81
C HIS A 547 -13.29 -7.47 -11.47
N ILE A 548 -12.72 -8.62 -11.12
CA ILE A 548 -12.98 -9.32 -9.88
C ILE A 548 -11.83 -9.05 -8.91
N SER A 549 -12.13 -8.43 -7.78
CA SER A 549 -11.15 -8.21 -6.71
C SER A 549 -10.64 -9.53 -6.12
N PRO A 550 -9.39 -9.58 -5.60
CA PRO A 550 -8.87 -10.77 -4.91
C PRO A 550 -9.73 -11.17 -3.71
N GLU A 551 -9.74 -12.45 -3.39
CA GLU A 551 -10.53 -12.99 -2.30
C GLU A 551 -10.20 -12.35 -0.95
N ALA A 552 -11.19 -11.73 -0.33
CA ALA A 552 -11.18 -11.47 1.10
C ALA A 552 -11.68 -12.74 1.82
N ARG A 553 -10.79 -13.64 2.20
CA ARG A 553 -11.13 -14.78 3.06
C ARG A 553 -11.48 -14.27 4.45
N LEU A 554 -12.76 -14.27 4.77
CA LEU A 554 -13.18 -14.21 6.16
C LEU A 554 -12.89 -15.58 6.78
N THR A 555 -11.87 -15.65 7.63
CA THR A 555 -11.52 -16.85 8.40
C THR A 555 -12.74 -17.34 9.17
N GLY A 556 -13.18 -18.57 8.89
CA GLY A 556 -14.26 -19.25 9.60
C GLY A 556 -15.63 -19.25 8.92
N ALA A 557 -15.82 -18.58 7.79
CA ALA A 557 -17.08 -18.61 7.06
C ALA A 557 -17.05 -19.62 5.90
N ARG A 558 -18.19 -20.30 5.70
CA ARG A 558 -18.40 -21.18 4.53
C ARG A 558 -18.61 -20.38 3.23
N HIS A 559 -18.62 -19.06 3.30
CA HIS A 559 -18.92 -18.16 2.20
C HIS A 559 -17.75 -17.20 1.95
N VAL A 560 -17.34 -17.08 0.71
CA VAL A 560 -16.34 -16.11 0.24
C VAL A 560 -17.08 -14.88 -0.26
N SER A 561 -16.79 -13.71 0.32
CA SER A 561 -17.34 -12.44 -0.15
C SER A 561 -16.30 -11.72 -0.99
N GLN A 562 -16.66 -11.38 -2.22
CA GLN A 562 -15.78 -10.67 -3.16
C GLN A 562 -16.45 -9.41 -3.72
N MET A 563 -15.64 -8.50 -4.23
CA MET A 563 -16.10 -7.34 -4.98
C MET A 563 -15.85 -7.55 -6.47
N ALA A 564 -16.83 -7.25 -7.27
CA ALA A 564 -16.68 -7.13 -8.72
C ALA A 564 -16.98 -5.70 -9.14
N HIS A 565 -16.08 -5.14 -9.92
CA HIS A 565 -16.24 -3.82 -10.54
C HIS A 565 -16.63 -4.00 -12.01
N TRP A 566 -17.47 -3.13 -12.51
CA TRP A 566 -17.91 -3.20 -13.90
C TRP A 566 -18.07 -1.81 -14.51
N GLU A 567 -17.84 -1.73 -15.81
CA GLU A 567 -18.11 -0.53 -16.60
C GLU A 567 -18.69 -0.87 -17.96
N ILE A 568 -19.53 0.00 -18.47
CA ILE A 568 -20.08 -0.09 -19.82
C ILE A 568 -19.61 1.12 -20.63
N ASN A 569 -19.09 0.87 -21.84
CA ASN A 569 -18.65 1.88 -22.80
C ASN A 569 -17.67 2.90 -22.21
N GLY A 570 -16.59 2.41 -21.59
CA GLY A 570 -15.52 3.26 -21.07
C GLY A 570 -15.96 4.14 -19.90
N GLY A 571 -16.77 3.59 -18.99
CA GLY A 571 -17.14 4.26 -17.74
C GLY A 571 -18.40 5.12 -17.80
N LYS A 572 -19.12 5.18 -18.95
CA LYS A 572 -20.40 5.91 -19.05
C LYS A 572 -21.46 5.39 -18.09
N PHE A 573 -21.51 4.09 -17.90
CA PHE A 573 -22.13 3.42 -16.75
C PHE A 573 -21.06 2.63 -16.04
N ARG A 574 -21.01 2.71 -14.72
CA ARG A 574 -20.04 1.99 -13.90
C ARG A 574 -20.62 1.66 -12.53
N GLY A 575 -20.09 0.63 -11.91
CA GLY A 575 -20.56 0.24 -10.59
C GLY A 575 -19.74 -0.91 -10.01
N ALA A 576 -20.19 -1.36 -8.85
CA ALA A 576 -19.62 -2.50 -8.18
C ALA A 576 -20.68 -3.37 -7.55
N PHE A 577 -20.44 -4.67 -7.54
CA PHE A 577 -21.22 -5.64 -6.78
C PHE A 577 -20.37 -6.28 -5.70
N ARG A 578 -20.91 -6.36 -4.49
CA ARG A 578 -20.43 -7.33 -3.51
C ARG A 578 -21.25 -8.60 -3.70
N PHE A 579 -20.59 -9.72 -3.91
CA PHE A 579 -21.25 -11.02 -4.05
C PHE A 579 -20.64 -12.04 -3.08
N THR A 580 -21.39 -13.09 -2.81
CA THR A 580 -20.97 -14.20 -1.95
C THR A 580 -21.15 -15.50 -2.74
N LEU A 581 -20.15 -16.37 -2.65
CA LEU A 581 -20.14 -17.71 -3.23
C LEU A 581 -20.51 -18.76 -2.18
#